data_f18871c035d5dc82a693d7842aed0841
#
_entry.id   f18871c035d5dc82a693d7842aed0841
#
_cell.length_a   1.000
_cell.length_b   1.000
_cell.length_c   1.000
_cell.angle_alpha   90.00
_cell.angle_beta   90.00
_cell.angle_gamma   90.00
#
_symmetry.space_group_name_H-M   'P 1'
#
loop_
_entity.id
_entity.type
_entity.pdbx_description
1 polymer ?
#
loop_
_entity_poly.entity_id
_entity_poly.type
_entity_poly.pdbx_seq_one_letter_code
_entity_poly.pdbx_strand_id
1 'polypeptide(L)'
;TGSIIGNTGVLISKVIYIKESYKKSFVILDAAMNDLMRPALYGAVHRILPLLKRGKKSKKIYEFVGPICESTDKFTSIKNFQELKEKDFIAICDVGAYGISLSSNYNLRPKPIEILINGSKIRVIKKRQKHHEII
;
A
#
# COMPACT_ATOMS: atom_id res chain seq x y z
N THR A 1 -19.12 -1.72 11.71
CA THR A 1 -18.68 -0.63 10.78
C THR A 1 -17.58 -1.09 9.83
N GLY A 2 -16.56 -1.82 10.31
CA GLY A 2 -15.46 -2.30 9.47
C GLY A 2 -15.90 -3.21 8.32
N SER A 3 -16.88 -4.07 8.54
CA SER A 3 -17.44 -4.98 7.52
C SER A 3 -18.20 -4.26 6.39
N ILE A 4 -18.69 -3.06 6.64
CA ILE A 4 -19.44 -2.28 5.65
C ILE A 4 -18.51 -1.33 4.88
N ILE A 5 -17.58 -0.69 5.57
CA ILE A 5 -16.75 0.38 4.99
C ILE A 5 -15.37 -0.13 4.55
N GLY A 6 -14.88 -1.21 5.14
CA GLY A 6 -13.54 -1.74 4.87
C GLY A 6 -13.26 -1.93 3.38
N ASN A 7 -14.17 -2.58 2.68
CA ASN A 7 -14.04 -2.92 1.27
C ASN A 7 -14.25 -1.74 0.30
N THR A 8 -14.63 -0.56 0.80
CA THR A 8 -14.87 0.63 -0.04
C THR A 8 -13.60 1.44 -0.30
N GLY A 9 -12.51 1.17 0.40
CA GLY A 9 -11.26 1.91 0.28
C GLY A 9 -10.13 1.08 -0.29
N VAL A 10 -9.32 1.72 -1.13
CA VAL A 10 -8.06 1.17 -1.64
C VAL A 10 -6.94 2.17 -1.44
N LEU A 11 -5.76 1.68 -1.08
CA LEU A 11 -4.53 2.45 -1.05
C LEU A 11 -3.74 2.15 -2.32
N ILE A 12 -3.58 3.15 -3.17
CA ILE A 12 -2.76 3.04 -4.37
C ILE A 12 -1.32 3.33 -4.01
N SER A 13 -0.43 2.42 -4.39
CA SER A 13 0.99 2.56 -4.14
C SER A 13 1.80 2.24 -5.39
N LYS A 14 2.93 2.94 -5.52
CA LYS A 14 3.90 2.74 -6.60
C LYS A 14 5.04 1.85 -6.13
N VAL A 15 5.46 0.92 -7.00
CA VAL A 15 6.68 0.15 -6.81
C VAL A 15 7.89 1.06 -7.03
N ILE A 16 8.68 1.28 -5.98
CA ILE A 16 9.90 2.08 -6.04
C ILE A 16 11.05 1.24 -6.56
N TYR A 17 11.21 0.04 -6.01
CA TYR A 17 12.34 -0.84 -6.30
C TYR A 17 11.96 -2.30 -6.08
N ILE A 18 12.59 -3.21 -6.83
CA ILE A 18 12.44 -4.65 -6.62
C ILE A 18 13.81 -5.23 -6.32
N LYS A 19 14.01 -5.64 -5.06
CA LYS A 19 15.24 -6.30 -4.60
C LYS A 19 15.09 -7.81 -4.72
N GLU A 20 15.85 -8.40 -5.61
CA GLU A 20 15.84 -9.84 -5.78
C GLU A 20 16.71 -10.56 -4.75
N SER A 21 16.20 -11.69 -4.25
CA SER A 21 16.91 -12.65 -3.44
C SER A 21 16.70 -14.07 -3.99
N TYR A 22 17.36 -15.06 -3.43
CA TYR A 22 17.36 -16.43 -3.98
C TYR A 22 15.94 -17.02 -4.14
N LYS A 23 15.12 -16.95 -3.10
CA LYS A 23 13.76 -17.56 -3.09
C LYS A 23 12.64 -16.56 -3.20
N LYS A 24 12.90 -15.29 -2.96
CA LYS A 24 11.88 -14.23 -2.91
C LYS A 24 12.40 -12.93 -3.49
N SER A 25 11.49 -12.05 -3.84
CA SER A 25 11.80 -10.67 -4.21
C SER A 25 11.08 -9.71 -3.28
N PHE A 26 11.79 -8.72 -2.76
CA PHE A 26 11.18 -7.64 -2.00
C PHE A 26 10.67 -6.59 -2.98
N VAL A 27 9.38 -6.34 -2.93
CA VAL A 27 8.73 -5.27 -3.69
C VAL A 27 8.58 -4.08 -2.76
N ILE A 28 9.46 -3.10 -2.91
CA ILE A 28 9.51 -1.91 -2.07
C ILE A 28 8.54 -0.88 -2.64
N LEU A 29 7.59 -0.48 -1.82
CA LEU A 29 6.51 0.43 -2.15
C LEU A 29 6.80 1.85 -1.67
N ASP A 30 6.12 2.85 -2.24
CA ASP A 30 6.10 4.21 -1.68
C ASP A 30 5.11 4.35 -0.51
N ALA A 31 4.16 3.43 -0.34
CA ALA A 31 3.37 3.30 0.87
C ALA A 31 4.15 2.57 1.97
N ALA A 32 3.88 2.91 3.23
CA ALA A 32 4.54 2.33 4.39
C ALA A 32 3.56 2.06 5.54
N MET A 33 4.08 1.50 6.63
CA MET A 33 3.28 1.25 7.83
C MET A 33 2.64 2.51 8.42
N ASN A 34 3.22 3.70 8.19
CA ASN A 34 2.61 4.96 8.61
C ASN A 34 1.33 5.30 7.84
N ASP A 35 1.19 4.82 6.59
CA ASP A 35 -0.01 5.00 5.76
C ASP A 35 -1.08 3.95 6.09
N LEU A 36 -0.66 2.71 6.32
CA LEU A 36 -1.53 1.59 6.68
C LEU A 36 -0.90 0.75 7.79
N MET A 37 -1.27 1.07 9.03
CA MET A 37 -0.70 0.48 10.24
C MET A 37 -1.20 -0.95 10.53
N ARG A 38 -2.36 -1.34 10.04
CA ARG A 38 -3.03 -2.59 10.42
C ARG A 38 -2.19 -3.87 10.22
N PRO A 39 -1.42 -4.04 9.13
CA PRO A 39 -0.55 -5.20 8.99
C PRO A 39 0.51 -5.28 10.10
N ALA A 40 1.16 -4.16 10.42
CA ALA A 40 2.20 -4.10 11.45
C ALA A 40 1.63 -4.26 12.87
N LEU A 41 0.47 -3.67 13.15
CA LEU A 41 -0.13 -3.63 14.49
C LEU A 41 -0.90 -4.90 14.84
N TYR A 42 -1.64 -5.46 13.87
CA TYR A 42 -2.57 -6.57 14.11
C TYR A 42 -2.26 -7.81 13.29
N GLY A 43 -1.24 -7.81 12.45
CA GLY A 43 -1.02 -8.87 11.47
C GLY A 43 -2.13 -8.98 10.42
N ALA A 44 -2.88 -7.89 10.18
CA ALA A 44 -3.97 -7.89 9.23
C ALA A 44 -3.46 -8.12 7.80
N VAL A 45 -4.14 -9.00 7.07
CA VAL A 45 -3.83 -9.28 5.67
C VAL A 45 -4.77 -8.48 4.78
N HIS A 46 -4.19 -7.68 3.89
CA HIS A 46 -4.91 -6.94 2.86
C HIS A 46 -4.62 -7.56 1.49
N ARG A 47 -5.64 -7.65 0.65
CA ARG A 47 -5.46 -8.09 -0.74
C ARG A 47 -4.65 -7.05 -1.50
N ILE A 48 -3.72 -7.50 -2.33
CA ILE A 48 -2.97 -6.64 -3.24
C ILE A 48 -3.29 -7.03 -4.67
N LEU A 49 -3.63 -6.05 -5.47
CA LEU A 49 -3.95 -6.21 -6.89
C LEU A 49 -3.03 -5.35 -7.74
N PRO A 50 -2.56 -5.85 -8.89
CA PRO A 50 -1.85 -5.03 -9.85
C PRO A 50 -2.85 -4.12 -10.58
N LEU A 51 -2.48 -2.87 -10.85
CA LEU A 51 -3.33 -1.96 -11.65
C LEU A 51 -3.18 -2.21 -13.15
N LEU A 52 -2.02 -2.67 -13.59
CA LEU A 52 -1.79 -3.08 -14.97
C LEU A 52 -1.70 -4.60 -15.06
N LYS A 53 -2.65 -5.22 -15.77
CA LYS A 53 -2.64 -6.67 -15.96
C LYS A 53 -1.55 -7.08 -16.97
N ARG A 54 -0.71 -8.03 -16.57
CA ARG A 54 0.25 -8.74 -17.42
C ARG A 54 0.04 -10.23 -17.25
N GLY A 55 0.16 -10.99 -18.33
CA GLY A 55 -0.10 -12.45 -18.30
C GLY A 55 0.94 -13.27 -17.55
N LYS A 56 2.18 -12.77 -17.46
CA LYS A 56 3.30 -13.51 -16.86
C LYS A 56 3.30 -13.40 -15.33
N LYS A 57 3.46 -14.54 -14.67
CA LYS A 57 3.56 -14.62 -13.20
C LYS A 57 5.01 -14.75 -12.75
N SER A 58 5.33 -14.14 -11.63
CA SER A 58 6.63 -14.30 -10.99
C SER A 58 6.80 -15.72 -10.47
N LYS A 59 7.98 -16.30 -10.69
CA LYS A 59 8.37 -17.58 -10.10
C LYS A 59 8.77 -17.46 -8.63
N LYS A 60 9.07 -16.25 -8.18
CA LYS A 60 9.48 -15.95 -6.80
C LYS A 60 8.30 -15.47 -5.97
N ILE A 61 8.37 -15.67 -4.68
CA ILE A 61 7.44 -15.04 -3.73
C ILE A 61 7.73 -13.55 -3.69
N TYR A 62 6.71 -12.71 -3.88
CA TYR A 62 6.81 -11.29 -3.64
C TYR A 62 6.49 -10.97 -2.19
N GLU A 63 7.41 -10.31 -1.53
CA GLU A 63 7.22 -9.73 -0.20
C GLU A 63 7.07 -8.22 -0.34
N PHE A 64 5.83 -7.74 -0.14
CA PHE A 64 5.50 -6.32 -0.28
C PHE A 64 5.85 -5.59 1.01
N VAL A 65 6.75 -4.63 0.91
CA VAL A 65 7.32 -3.89 2.04
C VAL A 65 7.31 -2.39 1.79
N GLY A 66 7.25 -1.61 2.85
CA GLY A 66 7.45 -0.17 2.78
C GLY A 66 8.93 0.22 2.83
N PRO A 67 9.23 1.53 2.72
CA PRO A 67 10.60 2.06 2.73
C PRO A 67 11.11 2.43 4.12
N ILE A 68 10.35 2.17 5.18
CA ILE A 68 10.77 2.48 6.56
C ILE A 68 11.74 1.42 7.05
N CYS A 69 12.79 1.82 7.78
CA CYS A 69 13.79 0.93 8.38
C CYS A 69 13.25 0.20 9.61
N GLU A 70 12.14 -0.51 9.43
CA GLU A 70 11.46 -1.30 10.46
C GLU A 70 11.14 -2.68 9.91
N SER A 71 11.42 -3.74 10.66
CA SER A 71 11.08 -5.11 10.25
C SER A 71 9.58 -5.36 10.11
N THR A 72 8.77 -4.55 10.79
CA THR A 72 7.31 -4.58 10.75
C THR A 72 6.72 -3.80 9.56
N ASP A 73 7.53 -3.05 8.80
CA ASP A 73 7.07 -2.32 7.60
C ASP A 73 6.88 -3.27 6.41
N LYS A 74 5.96 -4.20 6.61
CA LYS A 74 5.61 -5.26 5.68
C LYS A 74 4.09 -5.38 5.59
N PHE A 75 3.61 -5.46 4.35
CA PHE A 75 2.18 -5.63 4.09
C PHE A 75 1.78 -7.11 4.01
N THR A 76 2.42 -7.88 3.14
CA THR A 76 2.12 -9.31 2.94
C THR A 76 3.15 -9.98 2.05
N SER A 77 3.09 -11.31 1.95
CA SER A 77 3.85 -12.11 0.97
C SER A 77 2.87 -12.88 0.08
N ILE A 78 3.08 -12.83 -1.24
CA ILE A 78 2.21 -13.47 -2.23
C ILE A 78 3.02 -14.33 -3.20
N LYS A 79 2.57 -15.57 -3.38
CA LYS A 79 3.07 -16.49 -4.41
C LYS A 79 2.31 -16.30 -5.72
N ASN A 80 2.96 -16.58 -6.83
CA ASN A 80 2.33 -16.56 -8.16
C ASN A 80 1.66 -15.21 -8.51
N PHE A 81 2.14 -14.12 -7.93
CA PHE A 81 1.72 -12.78 -8.33
C PHE A 81 2.23 -12.49 -9.75
N GLN A 82 1.54 -11.64 -10.50
CA GLN A 82 2.05 -11.23 -11.81
C GLN A 82 3.39 -10.52 -11.68
N GLU A 83 4.24 -10.63 -12.69
CA GLU A 83 5.52 -9.90 -12.72
C GLU A 83 5.27 -8.40 -12.64
N LEU A 84 6.00 -7.76 -11.73
CA LEU A 84 6.02 -6.32 -11.52
C LEU A 84 7.35 -5.74 -12.00
N LYS A 85 7.31 -4.47 -12.36
CA LYS A 85 8.47 -3.65 -12.66
C LYS A 85 8.47 -2.41 -11.76
N GLU A 86 9.62 -1.79 -11.62
CA GLU A 86 9.72 -0.47 -11.00
C GLU A 86 8.79 0.52 -11.71
N LYS A 87 8.20 1.42 -10.96
CA LYS A 87 7.17 2.38 -11.38
C LYS A 87 5.79 1.79 -11.66
N ASP A 88 5.58 0.48 -11.54
CA ASP A 88 4.25 -0.09 -11.56
C ASP A 88 3.42 0.37 -10.37
N PHE A 89 2.11 0.40 -10.55
CA PHE A 89 1.17 0.70 -9.47
C PHE A 89 0.43 -0.55 -9.04
N ILE A 90 0.19 -0.65 -7.74
CA ILE A 90 -0.63 -1.68 -7.11
C ILE A 90 -1.72 -1.03 -6.25
N ALA A 91 -2.78 -1.77 -6.00
CA ALA A 91 -3.83 -1.41 -5.08
C ALA A 91 -3.80 -2.33 -3.86
N ILE A 92 -3.68 -1.76 -2.66
CA ILE A 92 -3.88 -2.47 -1.40
C ILE A 92 -5.34 -2.28 -1.03
N CYS A 93 -6.11 -3.36 -1.02
CA CYS A 93 -7.55 -3.34 -0.85
C CYS A 93 -7.98 -3.33 0.63
N ASP A 94 -9.28 -3.09 0.84
CA ASP A 94 -9.94 -3.24 2.15
C ASP A 94 -9.39 -2.28 3.22
N VAL A 95 -9.04 -1.05 2.83
CA VAL A 95 -8.46 -0.02 3.70
C VAL A 95 -9.45 1.07 4.13
N GLY A 96 -10.72 0.97 3.73
CA GLY A 96 -11.75 1.99 4.00
C GLY A 96 -12.07 2.18 5.48
N ALA A 97 -11.84 1.16 6.32
CA ALA A 97 -11.97 1.24 7.75
C ALA A 97 -10.59 1.14 8.42
N TYR A 98 -10.31 2.05 9.36
CA TYR A 98 -9.07 2.08 10.16
C TYR A 98 -7.77 2.21 9.36
N GLY A 99 -7.83 2.52 8.06
CA GLY A 99 -6.65 2.85 7.27
C GLY A 99 -6.10 4.22 7.66
N ILE A 100 -6.74 5.27 7.14
CA ILE A 100 -6.26 6.64 7.37
C ILE A 100 -6.39 7.10 8.83
N SER A 101 -7.36 6.60 9.60
CA SER A 101 -7.55 6.97 11.00
C SER A 101 -6.41 6.48 11.90
N LEU A 102 -5.73 5.38 11.56
CA LEU A 102 -4.54 4.88 12.24
C LEU A 102 -3.24 5.38 11.61
N SER A 103 -3.31 6.17 10.52
CA SER A 103 -2.12 6.69 9.87
C SER A 103 -1.41 7.73 10.75
N SER A 104 -0.09 7.84 10.58
CA SER A 104 0.75 8.74 11.33
C SER A 104 1.78 9.45 10.44
N ASN A 105 2.54 10.35 11.03
CA ASN A 105 3.71 10.97 10.39
C ASN A 105 5.01 10.32 10.82
N TYR A 106 5.00 9.03 11.15
CA TYR A 106 6.20 8.30 11.52
C TYR A 106 7.29 8.48 10.45
N ASN A 107 8.53 8.70 10.85
CA ASN A 107 9.66 9.09 10.00
C ASN A 107 9.40 10.37 9.18
N LEU A 108 8.59 11.31 9.70
CA LEU A 108 8.21 12.57 9.04
C LEU A 108 7.60 12.36 7.65
N ARG A 109 6.95 11.23 7.42
CA ARG A 109 6.30 10.94 6.14
C ARG A 109 4.94 11.65 6.08
N PRO A 110 4.69 12.42 5.01
CA PRO A 110 3.40 13.09 4.82
C PRO A 110 2.28 12.08 4.56
N LYS A 111 1.10 12.35 5.08
CA LYS A 111 -0.10 11.54 4.79
C LYS A 111 -0.52 11.70 3.32
N PRO A 112 -1.05 10.63 2.70
CA PRO A 112 -1.45 10.66 1.29
C PRO A 112 -2.69 11.53 1.05
N ILE A 113 -2.96 11.82 -0.21
CA ILE A 113 -4.21 12.42 -0.66
C ILE A 113 -5.35 11.42 -0.48
N GLU A 114 -6.54 11.90 -0.11
CA GLU A 114 -7.76 11.10 -0.08
C GLU A 114 -8.73 11.58 -1.16
N ILE A 115 -9.18 10.62 -1.97
CA ILE A 115 -10.07 10.87 -3.11
C ILE A 115 -11.34 10.05 -2.93
N LEU A 116 -12.48 10.71 -3.06
CA LEU A 116 -13.77 10.06 -3.10
C LEU A 116 -14.20 9.86 -4.57
N ILE A 117 -14.58 8.62 -4.89
CA ILE A 117 -15.14 8.25 -6.19
C ILE A 117 -16.60 7.84 -5.97
N ASN A 118 -17.52 8.51 -6.65
CA ASN A 118 -18.93 8.16 -6.65
C ASN A 118 -19.46 8.14 -8.09
N GLY A 119 -19.59 6.94 -8.66
CA GLY A 119 -19.85 6.74 -10.07
C GLY A 119 -18.74 7.37 -10.91
N SER A 120 -19.08 8.31 -11.78
CA SER A 120 -18.13 9.06 -12.62
C SER A 120 -17.54 10.31 -11.94
N LYS A 121 -18.03 10.65 -10.76
CA LYS A 121 -17.58 11.86 -10.04
C LYS A 121 -16.36 11.54 -9.17
N ILE A 122 -15.32 12.34 -9.34
CA ILE A 122 -14.07 12.24 -8.59
C ILE A 122 -13.89 13.55 -7.79
N ARG A 123 -13.64 13.44 -6.48
CA ARG A 123 -13.46 14.60 -5.61
C ARG A 123 -12.32 14.35 -4.63
N VAL A 124 -11.41 15.31 -4.52
CA VAL A 124 -10.42 15.33 -3.44
C VAL A 124 -11.14 15.73 -2.15
N ILE A 125 -11.16 14.82 -1.16
CA ILE A 125 -11.75 15.07 0.16
C ILE A 125 -10.70 15.51 1.18
N LYS A 126 -9.44 15.12 0.96
CA LYS A 126 -8.30 15.59 1.75
C LYS A 126 -7.07 15.72 0.87
N LYS A 127 -6.43 16.89 0.89
CA LYS A 127 -5.20 17.13 0.14
C LYS A 127 -4.05 16.34 0.73
N ARG A 128 -3.05 16.01 -0.10
CA ARG A 128 -1.79 15.44 0.37
C ARG A 128 -1.14 16.42 1.36
N GLN A 129 -0.72 15.89 2.50
CA GLN A 129 0.00 16.66 3.50
C GLN A 129 1.38 17.09 2.94
N LYS A 130 1.79 18.30 3.27
CA LYS A 130 3.12 18.82 2.92
C LYS A 130 4.06 18.72 4.13
N HIS A 131 5.38 18.65 3.89
CA HIS A 131 6.35 18.50 4.98
C HIS A 131 6.29 19.64 6.01
N HIS A 132 6.08 20.89 5.57
CA HIS A 132 5.95 22.03 6.49
C HIS A 132 4.69 22.00 7.37
N GLU A 133 3.75 21.11 7.08
CA GLU A 133 2.54 20.90 7.90
C GLU A 133 2.77 19.85 9.01
N ILE A 134 3.94 19.20 9.02
CA ILE A 134 4.29 18.18 10.01
C ILE A 134 5.16 18.78 11.13
N ILE A 135 5.90 19.82 10.81
CA ILE A 135 6.91 20.45 11.69
C ILE A 135 6.31 21.67 12.39
#